data_7a08b23ec504492b07f05308a36a3ab9
#
_entry.id   7a08b23ec504492b07f05308a36a3ab9
#
_cell.length_a   1.000
_cell.length_b   1.000
_cell.length_c   1.000
_cell.angle_alpha   90.00
_cell.angle_beta   90.00
_cell.angle_gamma   90.00
#
_symmetry.space_group_name_H-M   'P 1'
#
loop_
_entity.id
_entity.type
_entity.pdbx_description
1 polymer ?
#
loop_
_entity_poly.entity_id
_entity_poly.type
_entity_poly.pdbx_seq_one_letter_code
_entity_poly.pdbx_strand_id
1 'polypeptide(L)'
;LAKIQEAILNFHNNGNLVNSSTCFKQQNDISMANYNDQCGWEGNWYQIGLSASYPFTGYYDGNGYTIRDLKMLDKNAVGASLFGFVNQAIISNLTIEKATITGYGALSATVGAVTTKGGSINKTFIKGCIVKKSTIESRSDGVVTDGMAIGGIAGMVDPNVNLWIDSCSVEDCTINGAIAVGGILGGGTVYSMTQITNSHNRNTKVTASYNCAGGIVGYADTLYVYSCS
;
A
#
# COMPACT_ATOMS: atom_id res chain seq x y z
N LEU A 1 6.29 16.01 -1.81
CA LEU A 1 4.85 15.68 -1.96
C LEU A 1 4.13 16.70 -2.82
N ALA A 2 4.26 18.02 -2.62
CA ALA A 2 3.55 19.02 -3.42
C ALA A 2 3.68 18.80 -4.95
N LYS A 3 4.86 18.46 -5.46
CA LYS A 3 5.04 18.13 -6.88
C LYS A 3 4.37 16.82 -7.31
N ILE A 4 4.28 15.85 -6.40
CA ILE A 4 3.56 14.59 -6.66
C ILE A 4 2.06 14.86 -6.64
N GLN A 5 1.57 15.67 -5.71
CA GLN A 5 0.17 16.11 -5.69
C GLN A 5 -0.17 16.97 -6.91
N GLU A 6 0.70 17.89 -7.29
CA GLU A 6 0.52 18.70 -8.50
C GLU A 6 0.47 17.80 -9.74
N ALA A 7 1.32 16.78 -9.83
CA ALA A 7 1.26 15.77 -10.88
C ALA A 7 -0.03 14.95 -10.85
N ILE A 8 -0.56 14.62 -9.65
CA ILE A 8 -1.84 13.91 -9.48
C ILE A 8 -3.01 14.81 -9.86
N LEU A 9 -3.02 16.08 -9.45
CA LEU A 9 -4.06 17.07 -9.76
C LEU A 9 -4.05 17.42 -11.26
N ASN A 10 -2.88 17.60 -11.85
CA ASN A 10 -2.73 17.80 -13.30
C ASN A 10 -3.17 16.57 -14.09
N PHE A 11 -3.03 15.39 -13.51
CA PHE A 11 -3.54 14.14 -14.06
C PHE A 11 -5.08 14.10 -14.08
N HIS A 12 -5.74 14.50 -13.01
CA HIS A 12 -7.21 14.60 -12.95
C HIS A 12 -7.76 15.55 -14.02
N ASN A 13 -7.05 16.64 -14.29
CA ASN A 13 -7.53 17.68 -15.20
C ASN A 13 -7.17 17.46 -16.68
N ASN A 14 -6.10 16.72 -16.98
CA ASN A 14 -5.54 16.67 -18.34
C ASN A 14 -5.28 15.23 -18.88
N GLY A 15 -5.56 14.18 -18.12
CA GLY A 15 -5.36 12.78 -18.55
C GLY A 15 -3.91 12.37 -18.82
N ASN A 16 -2.93 13.17 -18.43
CA ASN A 16 -1.51 12.88 -18.62
C ASN A 16 -1.00 11.91 -17.56
N LEU A 17 -0.76 10.69 -17.97
CA LEU A 17 -0.19 9.63 -17.15
C LEU A 17 1.22 9.98 -16.67
N VAL A 18 1.47 9.83 -15.36
CA VAL A 18 2.82 9.57 -14.87
C VAL A 18 3.25 8.27 -15.58
N ASN A 19 4.12 8.37 -16.55
CA ASN A 19 4.54 7.20 -17.31
C ASN A 19 5.57 6.39 -16.52
N SER A 20 5.80 5.14 -16.94
CA SER A 20 6.75 4.21 -16.33
C SER A 20 8.20 4.69 -16.27
N SER A 21 8.52 5.82 -16.90
CA SER A 21 9.84 6.45 -16.89
C SER A 21 9.95 7.59 -15.87
N THR A 22 8.86 7.98 -15.19
CA THR A 22 8.90 9.08 -14.23
C THR A 22 9.51 8.61 -12.90
N CYS A 23 10.59 9.28 -12.49
CA CYS A 23 11.29 9.00 -11.24
C CYS A 23 11.06 10.13 -10.25
N PHE A 24 10.62 9.77 -9.06
CA PHE A 24 10.50 10.67 -7.92
C PHE A 24 11.49 10.26 -6.85
N LYS A 25 12.23 11.23 -6.30
CA LYS A 25 13.17 11.01 -5.21
C LYS A 25 12.89 11.96 -4.06
N GLN A 26 12.66 11.40 -2.88
CA GLN A 26 12.45 12.20 -1.66
C GLN A 26 13.76 12.90 -1.26
N GLN A 27 13.68 14.14 -0.79
CA GLN A 27 14.86 14.94 -0.45
C GLN A 27 14.98 15.23 1.05
N ASN A 28 13.94 14.97 1.83
CA ASN A 28 13.88 15.18 3.27
C ASN A 28 12.73 14.41 3.91
N ASP A 29 12.72 14.33 5.22
CA ASP A 29 11.56 13.84 5.97
C ASP A 29 10.34 14.72 5.74
N ILE A 30 9.17 14.10 5.74
CA ILE A 30 7.88 14.77 5.51
C ILE A 30 6.96 14.47 6.68
N SER A 31 6.43 15.52 7.34
CA SER A 31 5.37 15.39 8.33
C SER A 31 4.02 15.74 7.69
N MET A 32 3.06 14.85 7.86
CA MET A 32 1.68 15.01 7.41
C MET A 32 0.75 15.48 8.56
N ALA A 33 1.29 15.76 9.75
CA ALA A 33 0.50 16.10 10.95
C ALA A 33 -0.45 17.29 10.74
N ASN A 34 -0.03 18.28 9.96
CA ASN A 34 -0.81 19.47 9.62
C ASN A 34 -1.22 19.51 8.15
N TYR A 35 -1.21 18.36 7.51
CA TYR A 35 -1.63 18.27 6.12
C TYR A 35 -3.13 18.58 6.04
N ASN A 36 -3.43 19.69 5.37
CA ASN A 36 -4.80 20.10 5.09
C ASN A 36 -4.95 20.11 3.58
N ASP A 37 -5.71 19.15 3.07
CA ASP A 37 -5.96 19.03 1.66
C ASP A 37 -6.81 20.20 1.17
N GLN A 38 -6.31 20.95 0.19
CA GLN A 38 -7.06 22.02 -0.47
C GLN A 38 -8.28 21.52 -1.27
N CYS A 39 -8.42 20.20 -1.38
CA CYS A 39 -9.54 19.53 -2.06
C CYS A 39 -10.74 19.24 -1.13
N GLY A 40 -10.73 19.68 0.12
CA GLY A 40 -11.87 19.58 1.04
C GLY A 40 -12.04 18.24 1.77
N TRP A 41 -11.01 17.40 1.82
CA TRP A 41 -11.02 16.07 2.48
C TRP A 41 -10.54 16.11 3.93
N GLU A 42 -10.78 17.17 4.65
CA GLU A 42 -10.58 17.33 6.11
C GLU A 42 -9.37 16.58 6.69
N GLY A 43 -8.17 16.95 6.25
CA GLY A 43 -6.92 16.43 6.83
C GLY A 43 -6.58 14.99 6.44
N ASN A 44 -7.24 14.42 5.43
CA ASN A 44 -6.93 13.10 4.90
C ASN A 44 -6.02 13.19 3.67
N TRP A 45 -5.10 12.24 3.57
CA TRP A 45 -4.30 12.05 2.37
C TRP A 45 -5.16 11.51 1.23
N TYR A 46 -4.96 12.02 0.03
CA TYR A 46 -5.50 11.45 -1.19
C TYR A 46 -4.44 10.60 -1.88
N GLN A 47 -4.71 9.32 -2.03
CA GLN A 47 -3.72 8.32 -2.46
C GLN A 47 -3.10 8.60 -3.84
N ILE A 48 -1.82 8.28 -4.00
CA ILE A 48 -1.13 8.27 -5.29
C ILE A 48 -1.59 7.02 -6.06
N GLY A 49 -2.11 7.19 -7.28
CA GLY A 49 -2.77 6.09 -8.00
C GLY A 49 -4.18 5.85 -7.50
N LEU A 50 -5.17 6.48 -8.18
CA LEU A 50 -6.53 6.63 -7.67
C LEU A 50 -7.41 5.39 -7.82
N SER A 51 -7.13 4.58 -8.81
CA SER A 51 -7.89 3.38 -9.15
C SER A 51 -7.07 2.45 -10.04
N ALA A 52 -7.59 1.24 -10.28
CA ALA A 52 -6.99 0.30 -11.24
C ALA A 52 -6.89 0.87 -12.67
N SER A 53 -7.77 1.80 -13.05
CA SER A 53 -7.69 2.49 -14.35
C SER A 53 -6.63 3.59 -14.38
N TYR A 54 -6.28 4.12 -13.21
CA TYR A 54 -5.34 5.23 -13.02
C TYR A 54 -4.28 4.91 -11.97
N PRO A 55 -3.53 3.81 -12.14
CA PRO A 55 -2.50 3.41 -11.18
C PRO A 55 -1.25 4.27 -11.29
N PHE A 56 -0.48 4.33 -10.22
CA PHE A 56 0.89 4.81 -10.28
C PHE A 56 1.77 3.80 -11.02
N THR A 57 2.51 4.25 -12.04
CA THR A 57 3.35 3.39 -12.89
C THR A 57 4.82 3.81 -12.88
N GLY A 58 5.22 4.68 -11.96
CA GLY A 58 6.56 5.26 -11.91
C GLY A 58 7.51 4.57 -10.94
N TYR A 59 8.64 5.20 -10.78
CA TYR A 59 9.64 4.89 -9.77
C TYR A 59 9.58 5.91 -8.63
N TYR A 60 9.47 5.44 -7.39
CA TYR A 60 9.55 6.28 -6.20
C TYR A 60 10.68 5.78 -5.29
N ASP A 61 11.67 6.63 -5.06
CA ASP A 61 12.75 6.39 -4.11
C ASP A 61 12.57 7.29 -2.88
N GLY A 62 12.22 6.70 -1.76
CA GLY A 62 12.15 7.38 -0.47
C GLY A 62 13.52 7.86 0.03
N ASN A 63 14.61 7.37 -0.60
CA ASN A 63 16.00 7.79 -0.31
C ASN A 63 16.38 7.67 1.19
N GLY A 64 15.74 6.74 1.90
CA GLY A 64 15.91 6.53 3.34
C GLY A 64 15.18 7.53 4.24
N TYR A 65 14.43 8.47 3.67
CA TYR A 65 13.65 9.43 4.44
C TYR A 65 12.30 8.87 4.90
N THR A 66 11.70 9.55 5.85
CA THR A 66 10.46 9.14 6.51
C THR A 66 9.29 10.06 6.14
N ILE A 67 8.12 9.46 5.89
CA ILE A 67 6.82 10.14 5.89
C ILE A 67 6.14 9.82 7.21
N ARG A 68 5.76 10.85 8.00
CA ARG A 68 5.14 10.70 9.32
C ARG A 68 3.72 11.23 9.35
N ASP A 69 2.93 10.63 10.23
CA ASP A 69 1.57 11.08 10.58
C ASP A 69 0.61 11.08 9.37
N LEU A 70 0.82 10.14 8.44
CA LEU A 70 -0.08 9.92 7.31
C LEU A 70 -1.46 9.52 7.83
N LYS A 71 -2.50 10.28 7.47
CA LYS A 71 -3.89 9.96 7.83
C LYS A 71 -4.74 9.73 6.59
N MET A 72 -5.47 8.64 6.62
CA MET A 72 -6.48 8.29 5.62
C MET A 72 -7.65 7.62 6.33
N LEU A 73 -8.71 8.38 6.62
CA LEU A 73 -9.82 7.99 7.48
C LEU A 73 -11.14 7.88 6.68
N ASP A 74 -11.06 7.73 5.38
CA ASP A 74 -12.25 7.58 4.55
C ASP A 74 -12.71 6.12 4.53
N LYS A 75 -13.86 5.87 5.18
CA LYS A 75 -14.49 4.55 5.25
C LYS A 75 -14.83 3.93 3.89
N ASN A 76 -14.92 4.74 2.85
CA ASN A 76 -15.27 4.32 1.49
C ASN A 76 -14.04 4.26 0.57
N ALA A 77 -12.87 4.64 1.07
CA ALA A 77 -11.66 4.60 0.28
C ALA A 77 -11.25 3.15 -0.03
N VAL A 78 -11.25 2.82 -1.30
CA VAL A 78 -10.73 1.55 -1.82
C VAL A 78 -9.25 1.73 -2.11
N GLY A 79 -8.40 0.84 -1.59
CA GLY A 79 -6.95 0.96 -1.73
C GLY A 79 -6.33 2.03 -0.83
N ALA A 80 -6.91 2.29 0.36
CA ALA A 80 -6.41 3.31 1.28
C ALA A 80 -4.96 3.05 1.70
N SER A 81 -4.06 3.98 1.33
CA SER A 81 -2.60 3.88 1.52
C SER A 81 -1.89 5.13 1.00
N LEU A 82 -0.58 5.21 1.14
CA LEU A 82 0.20 6.26 0.47
C LEU A 82 0.07 6.13 -1.06
N PHE A 83 0.30 4.92 -1.59
CA PHE A 83 0.08 4.56 -3.00
C PHE A 83 -1.15 3.64 -3.08
N GLY A 84 -2.29 4.16 -3.56
CA GLY A 84 -3.54 3.41 -3.62
C GLY A 84 -3.47 2.21 -4.57
N PHE A 85 -3.30 2.50 -5.84
CA PHE A 85 -3.15 1.51 -6.90
C PHE A 85 -1.82 1.69 -7.62
N VAL A 86 -1.10 0.59 -7.82
CA VAL A 86 0.19 0.60 -8.52
C VAL A 86 0.22 -0.46 -9.62
N ASN A 87 0.91 -0.16 -10.72
CA ASN A 87 1.10 -1.09 -11.83
C ASN A 87 2.47 -0.87 -12.46
N GLN A 88 3.29 -1.92 -12.60
CA GLN A 88 4.65 -1.81 -13.14
C GLN A 88 5.50 -0.73 -12.43
N ALA A 89 5.28 -0.58 -11.13
CA ALA A 89 5.93 0.45 -10.33
C ALA A 89 7.12 -0.10 -9.54
N ILE A 90 8.02 0.78 -9.16
CA ILE A 90 9.07 0.49 -8.19
C ILE A 90 8.97 1.50 -7.05
N ILE A 91 8.76 1.00 -5.84
CA ILE A 91 8.71 1.81 -4.62
C ILE A 91 9.82 1.32 -3.71
N SER A 92 10.75 2.21 -3.35
CA SER A 92 11.93 1.80 -2.61
C SER A 92 12.35 2.76 -1.51
N ASN A 93 13.08 2.23 -0.52
CA ASN A 93 13.81 2.99 0.51
C ASN A 93 12.94 4.03 1.25
N LEU A 94 11.70 3.69 1.55
CA LEU A 94 10.73 4.59 2.16
C LEU A 94 10.38 4.11 3.58
N THR A 95 10.43 5.01 4.55
CA THR A 95 9.87 4.75 5.87
C THR A 95 8.54 5.48 6.04
N ILE A 96 7.51 4.76 6.52
CA ILE A 96 6.23 5.33 6.94
C ILE A 96 6.11 5.11 8.45
N GLU A 97 5.92 6.20 9.20
CA GLU A 97 5.82 6.16 10.66
C GLU A 97 4.55 6.84 11.15
N LYS A 98 3.87 6.23 12.13
CA LYS A 98 2.64 6.75 12.75
C LYS A 98 1.52 7.03 11.75
N ALA A 99 1.37 6.16 10.76
CA ALA A 99 0.22 6.23 9.86
C ALA A 99 -1.05 5.74 10.57
N THR A 100 -2.18 6.36 10.23
CA THR A 100 -3.53 5.90 10.61
C THR A 100 -4.35 5.74 9.34
N ILE A 101 -4.60 4.50 8.97
CA ILE A 101 -5.28 4.14 7.72
C ILE A 101 -6.58 3.41 8.08
N THR A 102 -7.69 3.96 7.63
CA THR A 102 -9.01 3.32 7.72
C THR A 102 -9.68 3.39 6.37
N GLY A 103 -10.24 2.28 5.92
CA GLY A 103 -10.87 2.24 4.61
C GLY A 103 -11.58 0.92 4.33
N TYR A 104 -11.81 0.68 3.06
CA TYR A 104 -12.47 -0.49 2.52
C TYR A 104 -11.62 -1.14 1.42
N GLY A 105 -11.68 -2.47 1.28
CA GLY A 105 -10.95 -3.20 0.24
C GLY A 105 -9.48 -3.46 0.59
N ALA A 106 -8.57 -3.06 -0.28
CA ALA A 106 -7.14 -3.28 -0.12
C ALA A 106 -6.48 -2.15 0.66
N LEU A 107 -5.97 -2.42 1.86
CA LEU A 107 -5.41 -1.42 2.75
C LEU A 107 -3.97 -1.72 3.12
N SER A 108 -3.16 -0.69 3.18
CA SER A 108 -1.81 -0.76 3.77
C SER A 108 -1.27 0.64 4.09
N ALA A 109 -0.11 0.74 4.70
CA ALA A 109 0.56 2.04 4.82
C ALA A 109 1.26 2.43 3.52
N THR A 110 1.84 1.48 2.78
CA THR A 110 2.65 1.75 1.58
C THR A 110 1.85 1.62 0.29
N VAL A 111 1.35 0.42 -0.04
CA VAL A 111 0.64 0.14 -1.30
C VAL A 111 -0.69 -0.55 -1.03
N GLY A 112 -1.82 0.06 -1.39
CA GLY A 112 -3.14 -0.54 -1.26
C GLY A 112 -3.31 -1.76 -2.15
N ALA A 113 -3.29 -1.57 -3.45
CA ALA A 113 -3.43 -2.65 -4.42
C ALA A 113 -2.36 -2.61 -5.52
N VAL A 114 -1.85 -3.78 -5.88
CA VAL A 114 -1.03 -3.98 -7.07
C VAL A 114 -1.93 -4.52 -8.17
N THR A 115 -2.09 -3.76 -9.25
CA THR A 115 -3.11 -4.02 -10.28
C THR A 115 -2.52 -4.24 -11.67
N THR A 116 -3.32 -4.75 -12.59
CA THR A 116 -2.98 -4.83 -14.01
C THR A 116 -3.65 -3.72 -14.81
N LYS A 117 -2.93 -3.19 -15.79
CA LYS A 117 -3.52 -2.36 -16.84
C LYS A 117 -3.18 -2.99 -18.19
N GLY A 118 -4.22 -3.38 -18.95
CA GLY A 118 -4.01 -3.90 -20.30
C GLY A 118 -3.73 -5.40 -20.41
N GLY A 119 -3.98 -6.21 -19.36
CA GLY A 119 -3.99 -7.69 -19.45
C GLY A 119 -2.62 -8.38 -19.59
N SER A 120 -1.52 -7.65 -19.57
CA SER A 120 -0.17 -8.24 -19.59
C SER A 120 0.30 -8.58 -18.19
N ILE A 121 1.07 -9.65 -18.02
CA ILE A 121 1.73 -9.99 -16.76
C ILE A 121 2.74 -8.89 -16.42
N ASN A 122 2.45 -8.16 -15.36
CA ASN A 122 3.20 -6.99 -14.94
C ASN A 122 4.02 -7.27 -13.69
N LYS A 123 5.16 -6.62 -13.58
CA LYS A 123 6.08 -6.76 -12.45
C LYS A 123 6.10 -5.47 -11.64
N THR A 124 5.76 -5.57 -10.36
CA THR A 124 5.87 -4.47 -9.40
C THR A 124 6.87 -4.84 -8.31
N PHE A 125 7.69 -3.90 -7.90
CA PHE A 125 8.72 -4.10 -6.87
C PHE A 125 8.51 -3.13 -5.71
N ILE A 126 8.54 -3.66 -4.48
CA ILE A 126 8.57 -2.88 -3.25
C ILE A 126 9.81 -3.33 -2.48
N LYS A 127 10.77 -2.41 -2.28
CA LYS A 127 12.07 -2.77 -1.74
C LYS A 127 12.56 -1.82 -0.66
N GLY A 128 13.08 -2.37 0.46
CA GLY A 128 13.67 -1.57 1.53
C GLY A 128 12.70 -0.61 2.18
N CYS A 129 11.39 -0.93 2.19
CA CYS A 129 10.36 -0.10 2.80
C CYS A 129 10.11 -0.53 4.24
N ILE A 130 9.90 0.45 5.12
CA ILE A 130 9.66 0.24 6.55
C ILE A 130 8.35 0.90 6.94
N VAL A 131 7.48 0.16 7.63
CA VAL A 131 6.27 0.69 8.24
C VAL A 131 6.36 0.46 9.74
N LYS A 132 6.23 1.53 10.53
CA LYS A 132 6.37 1.41 11.99
C LYS A 132 5.39 2.28 12.76
N LYS A 133 5.00 1.80 13.96
CA LYS A 133 4.12 2.50 14.91
C LYS A 133 2.82 2.98 14.27
N SER A 134 2.27 2.17 13.36
CA SER A 134 1.14 2.55 12.51
C SER A 134 -0.10 1.67 12.82
N THR A 135 -1.28 2.24 12.56
CA THR A 135 -2.56 1.53 12.68
C THR A 135 -3.22 1.46 11.31
N ILE A 136 -3.55 0.24 10.88
CA ILE A 136 -4.22 -0.03 9.61
C ILE A 136 -5.43 -0.89 9.91
N GLU A 137 -6.63 -0.36 9.65
CA GLU A 137 -7.88 -1.00 10.05
C GLU A 137 -8.91 -0.97 8.93
N SER A 138 -9.56 -2.09 8.71
CA SER A 138 -10.74 -2.08 7.86
C SER A 138 -11.94 -1.49 8.60
N ARG A 139 -12.86 -0.95 7.85
CA ARG A 139 -14.16 -0.50 8.29
C ARG A 139 -14.86 -1.57 9.15
N SER A 140 -15.42 -1.15 10.29
CA SER A 140 -15.99 -2.04 11.31
C SER A 140 -17.52 -2.20 11.24
N ASP A 141 -18.17 -1.86 10.13
CA ASP A 141 -19.65 -1.85 10.03
C ASP A 141 -20.29 -3.21 9.75
N GLY A 142 -19.55 -4.29 9.93
CA GLY A 142 -20.07 -5.66 9.86
C GLY A 142 -20.34 -6.18 8.46
N VAL A 143 -20.11 -5.39 7.42
CA VAL A 143 -20.22 -5.88 6.04
C VAL A 143 -18.93 -6.57 5.65
N VAL A 144 -18.95 -7.89 5.66
CA VAL A 144 -17.87 -8.73 5.12
C VAL A 144 -18.12 -8.87 3.63
N THR A 145 -17.26 -8.29 2.80
CA THR A 145 -17.33 -8.44 1.34
C THR A 145 -16.05 -9.08 0.83
N ASP A 146 -16.18 -9.84 -0.24
CA ASP A 146 -15.05 -10.48 -0.91
C ASP A 146 -14.01 -9.44 -1.36
N GLY A 147 -12.74 -9.76 -1.19
CA GLY A 147 -11.63 -8.95 -1.69
C GLY A 147 -11.02 -7.96 -0.70
N MET A 148 -11.38 -8.03 0.57
CA MET A 148 -10.71 -7.23 1.61
C MET A 148 -9.38 -7.85 2.01
N ALA A 149 -8.28 -7.20 1.66
CA ALA A 149 -6.94 -7.65 2.01
C ALA A 149 -6.13 -6.51 2.63
N ILE A 150 -5.56 -6.76 3.80
CA ILE A 150 -4.89 -5.74 4.61
C ILE A 150 -3.50 -6.21 4.99
N GLY A 151 -2.50 -5.42 4.61
CA GLY A 151 -1.10 -5.68 4.97
C GLY A 151 -0.37 -4.43 5.42
N GLY A 152 0.76 -4.60 6.08
CA GLY A 152 1.59 -3.45 6.48
C GLY A 152 2.25 -2.78 5.27
N ILE A 153 2.79 -3.57 4.35
CA ILE A 153 3.49 -3.09 3.14
C ILE A 153 2.56 -3.06 1.93
N ALA A 154 1.82 -4.14 1.67
CA ALA A 154 0.88 -4.22 0.56
C ALA A 154 -0.45 -4.83 1.01
N GLY A 155 -1.57 -4.27 0.55
CA GLY A 155 -2.88 -4.80 0.85
C GLY A 155 -3.22 -6.00 -0.03
N MET A 156 -3.38 -5.79 -1.33
CA MET A 156 -3.84 -6.81 -2.28
C MET A 156 -3.00 -6.86 -3.55
N VAL A 157 -2.94 -8.06 -4.13
CA VAL A 157 -2.39 -8.31 -5.48
C VAL A 157 -3.50 -8.83 -6.38
N ASP A 158 -3.80 -8.11 -7.45
CA ASP A 158 -4.82 -8.47 -8.42
C ASP A 158 -4.41 -9.68 -9.29
N PRO A 159 -5.35 -10.32 -10.01
CA PRO A 159 -5.03 -11.41 -10.94
C PRO A 159 -4.01 -11.00 -12.01
N ASN A 160 -3.17 -11.95 -12.41
CA ASN A 160 -2.13 -11.77 -13.44
C ASN A 160 -1.07 -10.70 -13.13
N VAL A 161 -0.83 -10.43 -11.84
CA VAL A 161 0.23 -9.54 -11.38
C VAL A 161 1.35 -10.33 -10.71
N ASN A 162 2.58 -9.91 -10.96
CA ASN A 162 3.74 -10.39 -10.22
C ASN A 162 4.24 -9.29 -9.27
N LEU A 163 4.27 -9.60 -7.97
CA LEU A 163 4.77 -8.69 -6.93
C LEU A 163 6.04 -9.25 -6.29
N TRP A 164 7.07 -8.41 -6.20
CA TRP A 164 8.26 -8.68 -5.40
C TRP A 164 8.35 -7.71 -4.23
N ILE A 165 8.38 -8.25 -3.03
CA ILE A 165 8.66 -7.51 -1.79
C ILE A 165 10.01 -8.00 -1.27
N ASP A 166 10.99 -7.11 -1.16
CA ASP A 166 12.31 -7.46 -0.68
C ASP A 166 12.82 -6.48 0.36
N SER A 167 13.45 -7.01 1.41
CA SER A 167 14.09 -6.20 2.46
C SER A 167 13.16 -5.17 3.11
N CYS A 168 11.89 -5.55 3.31
CA CYS A 168 10.88 -4.70 3.94
C CYS A 168 10.65 -5.09 5.39
N SER A 169 10.24 -4.14 6.23
CA SER A 169 9.86 -4.42 7.61
C SER A 169 8.58 -3.72 8.05
N VAL A 170 7.86 -4.39 8.96
CA VAL A 170 6.70 -3.84 9.68
C VAL A 170 6.95 -4.01 11.16
N GLU A 171 6.91 -2.91 11.92
CA GLU A 171 7.36 -2.87 13.30
C GLU A 171 6.39 -2.10 14.20
N ASP A 172 6.06 -2.66 15.37
CA ASP A 172 5.23 -1.99 16.39
C ASP A 172 3.88 -1.49 15.83
N CYS A 173 3.26 -2.24 14.93
CA CYS A 173 2.02 -1.86 14.26
C CYS A 173 0.79 -2.59 14.80
N THR A 174 -0.38 -2.06 14.48
CA THR A 174 -1.67 -2.74 14.65
C THR A 174 -2.34 -2.85 13.29
N ILE A 175 -2.62 -4.09 12.85
CA ILE A 175 -3.24 -4.39 11.56
C ILE A 175 -4.49 -5.23 11.82
N ASN A 176 -5.66 -4.64 11.63
CA ASN A 176 -6.94 -5.26 11.89
C ASN A 176 -7.80 -5.30 10.64
N GLY A 177 -8.35 -6.44 10.34
CA GLY A 177 -9.23 -6.60 9.18
C GLY A 177 -10.23 -7.73 9.32
N ALA A 178 -10.96 -8.00 8.25
CA ALA A 178 -11.97 -9.05 8.24
C ALA A 178 -11.48 -10.35 7.59
N ILE A 179 -10.91 -10.30 6.38
CA ILE A 179 -10.73 -11.51 5.55
C ILE A 179 -9.25 -11.93 5.48
N ALA A 180 -8.44 -11.25 4.71
CA ALA A 180 -7.04 -11.61 4.50
C ALA A 180 -6.13 -10.54 5.14
N VAL A 181 -5.57 -10.85 6.29
CA VAL A 181 -4.78 -9.88 7.06
C VAL A 181 -3.36 -10.42 7.25
N GLY A 182 -2.37 -9.69 6.75
CA GLY A 182 -0.97 -10.08 6.88
C GLY A 182 -0.09 -8.98 7.44
N GLY A 183 0.97 -9.36 8.12
CA GLY A 183 1.95 -8.39 8.61
C GLY A 183 2.62 -7.61 7.48
N ILE A 184 2.99 -8.28 6.40
CA ILE A 184 3.62 -7.69 5.21
C ILE A 184 2.60 -7.53 4.08
N LEU A 185 1.95 -8.63 3.66
CA LEU A 185 0.98 -8.67 2.58
C LEU A 185 -0.37 -9.18 3.07
N GLY A 186 -1.43 -8.46 2.80
CA GLY A 186 -2.80 -8.91 3.08
C GLY A 186 -3.19 -10.11 2.25
N GLY A 187 -3.29 -9.96 0.95
CA GLY A 187 -3.68 -11.07 0.09
C GLY A 187 -3.26 -10.96 -1.37
N GLY A 188 -3.13 -12.13 -2.00
CA GLY A 188 -2.94 -12.28 -3.45
C GLY A 188 -4.09 -13.10 -4.04
N THR A 189 -4.61 -12.65 -5.18
CA THR A 189 -5.69 -13.33 -5.89
C THR A 189 -5.17 -14.42 -6.81
N VAL A 190 -6.08 -15.19 -7.40
CA VAL A 190 -5.76 -16.27 -8.36
C VAL A 190 -4.92 -15.76 -9.54
N TYR A 191 -4.02 -16.62 -10.02
CA TYR A 191 -3.07 -16.31 -11.10
C TYR A 191 -2.09 -15.16 -10.81
N SER A 192 -2.00 -14.67 -9.55
CA SER A 192 -0.95 -13.77 -9.13
C SER A 192 0.25 -14.57 -8.60
N MET A 193 1.46 -14.04 -8.82
CA MET A 193 2.68 -14.58 -8.20
C MET A 193 3.27 -13.54 -7.27
N THR A 194 3.45 -13.91 -6.02
CA THR A 194 4.10 -13.04 -5.04
C THR A 194 5.38 -13.68 -4.52
N GLN A 195 6.44 -12.90 -4.50
CA GLN A 195 7.71 -13.27 -3.86
C GLN A 195 8.04 -12.29 -2.75
N ILE A 196 8.26 -12.79 -1.54
CA ILE A 196 8.66 -11.99 -0.38
C ILE A 196 9.99 -12.53 0.12
N THR A 197 11.00 -11.66 0.16
CA THR A 197 12.35 -12.03 0.59
C THR A 197 12.90 -11.05 1.63
N ASN A 198 13.72 -11.56 2.56
CA ASN A 198 14.45 -10.76 3.55
C ASN A 198 13.56 -9.76 4.31
N SER A 199 12.28 -10.10 4.52
CA SER A 199 11.30 -9.18 5.08
C SER A 199 10.81 -9.64 6.45
N HIS A 200 10.52 -8.69 7.35
CA HIS A 200 10.28 -8.98 8.74
C HIS A 200 9.02 -8.28 9.27
N ASN A 201 8.29 -8.99 10.12
CA ASN A 201 7.19 -8.42 10.90
C ASN A 201 7.48 -8.59 12.38
N ARG A 202 7.66 -7.50 13.12
CA ARG A 202 8.08 -7.52 14.54
C ARG A 202 7.11 -6.73 15.41
N ASN A 203 6.78 -7.28 16.58
CA ASN A 203 5.94 -6.61 17.60
C ASN A 203 4.63 -6.05 17.02
N THR A 204 4.11 -6.64 15.95
CA THR A 204 2.90 -6.17 15.28
C THR A 204 1.72 -7.08 15.63
N LYS A 205 0.63 -6.48 16.05
CA LYS A 205 -0.62 -7.19 16.26
C LYS A 205 -1.36 -7.32 14.93
N VAL A 206 -1.52 -8.56 14.44
CA VAL A 206 -2.26 -8.87 13.21
C VAL A 206 -3.53 -9.62 13.58
N THR A 207 -4.69 -9.12 13.18
CA THR A 207 -5.99 -9.70 13.55
C THR A 207 -6.92 -9.76 12.36
N ALA A 208 -7.48 -10.92 12.07
CA ALA A 208 -8.60 -11.11 11.15
C ALA A 208 -9.84 -11.54 11.95
N SER A 209 -10.95 -10.83 11.77
CA SER A 209 -12.18 -11.14 12.51
C SER A 209 -13.02 -12.25 11.88
N TYR A 210 -12.78 -12.58 10.63
CA TYR A 210 -13.62 -13.53 9.87
C TYR A 210 -12.84 -14.69 9.24
N ASN A 211 -11.67 -14.44 8.60
CA ASN A 211 -10.97 -15.48 7.86
C ASN A 211 -9.48 -15.57 8.26
N CYS A 212 -8.52 -15.26 7.37
CA CYS A 212 -7.12 -15.60 7.55
C CYS A 212 -6.29 -14.45 8.13
N ALA A 213 -5.50 -14.72 9.17
CA ALA A 213 -4.46 -13.83 9.66
C ALA A 213 -3.10 -14.52 9.60
N GLY A 214 -2.07 -13.83 9.11
CA GLY A 214 -0.71 -14.35 9.05
C GLY A 214 0.33 -13.31 9.44
N GLY A 215 1.39 -13.73 10.12
CA GLY A 215 2.49 -12.85 10.51
C GLY A 215 3.17 -12.18 9.31
N ILE A 216 3.28 -12.87 8.19
CA ILE A 216 3.84 -12.34 6.93
C ILE A 216 2.73 -12.12 5.90
N VAL A 217 1.95 -13.15 5.56
CA VAL A 217 0.92 -13.10 4.51
C VAL A 217 -0.40 -13.62 5.08
N GLY A 218 -1.51 -12.91 4.80
CA GLY A 218 -2.84 -13.37 5.17
C GLY A 218 -3.33 -14.48 4.25
N TYR A 219 -3.29 -14.26 2.95
CA TYR A 219 -3.68 -15.24 1.92
C TYR A 219 -2.92 -15.01 0.61
N ALA A 220 -2.58 -16.07 -0.10
CA ALA A 220 -2.02 -15.98 -1.45
C ALA A 220 -2.25 -17.26 -2.25
N ASP A 221 -2.39 -17.14 -3.58
CA ASP A 221 -2.51 -18.26 -4.50
C ASP A 221 -1.12 -18.87 -4.77
N THR A 222 -0.23 -18.11 -5.38
CA THR A 222 1.15 -18.55 -5.63
C THR A 222 2.11 -17.65 -4.85
N LEU A 223 2.78 -18.22 -3.85
CA LEU A 223 3.61 -17.51 -2.89
C LEU A 223 4.99 -18.15 -2.71
N TYR A 224 6.03 -17.34 -2.79
CA TYR A 224 7.40 -17.69 -2.44
C TYR A 224 7.90 -16.81 -1.30
N VAL A 225 8.25 -17.41 -0.16
CA VAL A 225 8.74 -16.69 1.02
C VAL A 225 10.12 -17.23 1.41
N TYR A 226 11.13 -16.37 1.44
CA TYR A 226 12.48 -16.73 1.79
C TYR A 226 13.08 -15.74 2.79
N SER A 227 13.77 -16.25 3.83
CA SER A 227 14.47 -15.43 4.82
C SER A 227 13.57 -14.37 5.47
N CYS A 228 12.33 -14.72 5.82
CA CYS A 228 11.36 -13.85 6.45
C CYS A 228 11.05 -14.29 7.89
N SER A 229 10.69 -13.33 8.77
CA SER A 229 10.33 -13.60 10.16
C SER A 229 9.31 -12.60 10.72
#